data_dfce32fc338f7054a62156854792cb29
#
_entry.id   dfce32fc338f7054a62156854792cb29
#
_cell.length_a   1.000
_cell.length_b   1.000
_cell.length_c   1.000
_cell.angle_alpha   90.00
_cell.angle_beta   90.00
_cell.angle_gamma   90.00
#
_symmetry.space_group_name_H-M   'P 1'
#
loop_
_entity.id
_entity.type
_entity.pdbx_description
1 polymer ?
#
loop_
_entity_poly.entity_id
_entity_poly.type
_entity_poly.pdbx_seq_one_letter_code
_entity_poly.pdbx_strand_id
1 'polypeptide(L)'
;MTNCLFCYQLVDTGEYEYHITCSKKFFGTAKVPILELDHEKLKKLAQVTVNERLALTGVQPKISLSLNGEKGNKRLTLVGLWGDYILKPQSANFEAMPQVEDLTMHLAKLFKIETAQHALIRTSSGELAYITKRFDRLKRNKIHVEDLCQLSELLTEQKYKSSYERVGKIIRQYTTNSGLDAIRYFRLVLFSFLVGNNDMHLKNFSLVHTQNGVLFSPAYDLLNVNLIFPGDKEELALTLAGRKRKIKRSDFDQFATSLEITDIVRNNVYKDFSNQIYKAVDLINRSFLNTDYKEGYINILSDKFKQLGL
;
A
#
# COMPACT_ATOMS: atom_id res chain seq x y z
N MET A 1 26.75 -7.10 -5.63
CA MET A 1 25.72 -7.64 -4.71
C MET A 1 24.46 -6.79 -4.89
N THR A 2 23.32 -7.41 -5.06
CA THR A 2 22.03 -6.72 -5.25
C THR A 2 21.12 -7.03 -4.05
N ASN A 3 20.21 -6.11 -3.74
CA ASN A 3 19.21 -6.36 -2.71
C ASN A 3 18.09 -7.25 -3.26
N CYS A 4 17.49 -8.06 -2.39
CA CYS A 4 16.35 -8.90 -2.73
C CYS A 4 15.09 -8.03 -2.99
N LEU A 5 14.42 -8.22 -4.12
CA LEU A 5 13.23 -7.47 -4.53
C LEU A 5 11.99 -7.70 -3.61
N PHE A 6 12.10 -8.65 -2.65
CA PHE A 6 11.04 -8.93 -1.68
C PHE A 6 11.35 -8.43 -0.27
N CYS A 7 12.59 -8.48 0.21
CA CYS A 7 12.90 -8.16 1.61
C CYS A 7 13.97 -7.08 1.81
N TYR A 8 14.55 -6.55 0.73
CA TYR A 8 15.59 -5.52 0.73
C TYR A 8 16.90 -5.90 1.44
N GLN A 9 17.09 -7.18 1.78
CA GLN A 9 18.36 -7.68 2.28
C GLN A 9 19.27 -8.10 1.12
N LEU A 10 20.59 -8.07 1.34
CA LEU A 10 21.56 -8.49 0.33
C LEU A 10 21.33 -9.94 -0.11
N VAL A 11 21.47 -10.21 -1.40
CA VAL A 11 21.48 -11.57 -1.97
C VAL A 11 22.93 -11.98 -2.20
N ASP A 12 23.31 -13.13 -1.67
CA ASP A 12 24.71 -13.59 -1.63
C ASP A 12 25.30 -13.94 -3.00
N THR A 13 24.48 -14.21 -4.02
CA THR A 13 24.93 -14.55 -5.36
C THR A 13 24.25 -13.67 -6.40
N GLY A 14 25.03 -13.03 -7.25
CA GLY A 14 24.59 -12.07 -8.27
C GLY A 14 23.66 -12.61 -9.37
N GLU A 15 23.25 -13.88 -9.29
CA GLU A 15 22.36 -14.52 -10.27
C GLU A 15 20.86 -14.44 -9.91
N TYR A 16 20.52 -14.06 -8.65
CA TYR A 16 19.14 -14.06 -8.18
C TYR A 16 18.73 -12.70 -7.66
N GLU A 17 17.57 -12.23 -8.08
CA GLU A 17 16.93 -11.01 -7.55
C GLU A 17 16.10 -11.28 -6.29
N TYR A 18 15.99 -12.54 -5.87
CA TYR A 18 15.26 -13.00 -4.67
C TYR A 18 16.04 -14.09 -3.95
N HIS A 19 15.99 -14.08 -2.61
CA HIS A 19 16.33 -15.29 -1.87
C HIS A 19 15.33 -16.40 -2.21
N ILE A 20 15.78 -17.64 -2.25
CA ILE A 20 14.91 -18.81 -2.48
C ILE A 20 13.77 -18.86 -1.44
N THR A 21 14.04 -18.52 -0.20
CA THR A 21 13.05 -18.44 0.89
C THR A 21 12.02 -17.34 0.63
N CYS A 22 12.43 -16.18 0.11
CA CYS A 22 11.55 -15.07 -0.25
C CYS A 22 10.65 -15.43 -1.42
N SER A 23 11.19 -16.06 -2.47
CA SER A 23 10.41 -16.55 -3.60
C SER A 23 9.38 -17.60 -3.18
N LYS A 24 9.77 -18.56 -2.35
CA LYS A 24 8.83 -19.56 -1.77
C LYS A 24 7.73 -18.90 -0.95
N LYS A 25 8.07 -17.89 -0.12
CA LYS A 25 7.10 -17.19 0.73
C LYS A 25 6.07 -16.42 -0.09
N PHE A 26 6.50 -15.75 -1.15
CA PHE A 26 5.64 -14.88 -1.94
C PHE A 26 4.94 -15.64 -3.08
N PHE A 27 5.66 -16.42 -3.88
CA PHE A 27 5.12 -17.14 -5.04
C PHE A 27 4.79 -18.60 -4.78
N GLY A 28 5.24 -19.18 -3.66
CA GLY A 28 5.12 -20.62 -3.38
C GLY A 28 6.11 -21.49 -4.18
N THR A 29 7.11 -20.89 -4.86
CA THR A 29 8.09 -21.56 -5.72
C THR A 29 9.51 -21.13 -5.36
N ALA A 30 10.50 -21.99 -5.58
CA ALA A 30 11.92 -21.68 -5.31
C ALA A 30 12.47 -20.66 -6.32
N LYS A 31 12.03 -20.73 -7.57
CA LYS A 31 12.40 -19.79 -8.63
C LYS A 31 11.31 -18.73 -8.77
N VAL A 32 11.70 -17.50 -9.03
CA VAL A 32 10.77 -16.40 -9.36
C VAL A 32 10.05 -16.78 -10.66
N PRO A 33 8.71 -16.69 -10.70
CA PRO A 33 7.95 -16.97 -11.90
C PRO A 33 8.30 -16.01 -13.04
N ILE A 34 8.31 -16.51 -14.27
CA ILE A 34 8.55 -15.71 -15.45
C ILE A 34 7.34 -14.79 -15.68
N LEU A 35 7.61 -13.51 -15.88
CA LEU A 35 6.62 -12.50 -16.28
C LEU A 35 6.83 -12.16 -17.76
N GLU A 36 6.03 -12.78 -18.65
CA GLU A 36 6.10 -12.57 -20.09
C GLU A 36 5.32 -11.32 -20.54
N LEU A 37 5.61 -10.18 -19.91
CA LEU A 37 5.01 -8.89 -20.25
C LEU A 37 6.13 -7.92 -20.62
N ASP A 38 6.20 -7.60 -21.92
CA ASP A 38 7.04 -6.54 -22.44
C ASP A 38 6.32 -5.18 -22.38
N HIS A 39 7.07 -4.11 -22.60
CA HIS A 39 6.56 -2.74 -22.56
C HIS A 39 5.38 -2.52 -23.53
N GLU A 40 5.42 -3.11 -24.74
CA GLU A 40 4.37 -2.97 -25.74
C GLU A 40 3.07 -3.65 -25.32
N LYS A 41 3.15 -4.86 -24.75
CA LYS A 41 1.97 -5.55 -24.19
C LYS A 41 1.39 -4.81 -23.00
N LEU A 42 2.26 -4.31 -22.12
CA LEU A 42 1.83 -3.49 -20.96
C LEU A 42 1.12 -2.20 -21.40
N LYS A 43 1.67 -1.52 -22.42
CA LYS A 43 1.08 -0.30 -22.97
C LYS A 43 -0.29 -0.54 -23.63
N LYS A 44 -0.41 -1.61 -24.42
CA LYS A 44 -1.70 -2.01 -25.01
C LYS A 44 -2.76 -2.33 -23.94
N LEU A 45 -2.37 -3.07 -22.90
CA LEU A 45 -3.26 -3.42 -21.79
C LEU A 45 -3.68 -2.19 -20.98
N ALA A 46 -2.76 -1.25 -20.76
CA ALA A 46 -3.05 0.02 -20.12
C ALA A 46 -4.07 0.83 -20.93
N GLN A 47 -3.92 0.89 -22.26
CA GLN A 47 -4.86 1.59 -23.15
C GLN A 47 -6.26 0.96 -23.13
N VAL A 48 -6.37 -0.36 -23.16
CA VAL A 48 -7.65 -1.08 -23.07
C VAL A 48 -8.33 -0.80 -21.73
N THR A 49 -7.59 -0.84 -20.63
CA THR A 49 -8.13 -0.58 -19.29
C THR A 49 -8.60 0.88 -19.11
N VAL A 50 -7.94 1.83 -19.77
CA VAL A 50 -8.33 3.25 -19.78
C VAL A 50 -9.57 3.47 -20.66
N ASN A 51 -9.69 2.78 -21.79
CA ASN A 51 -10.82 2.91 -22.71
C ASN A 51 -12.11 2.28 -22.16
N GLU A 52 -12.02 1.23 -21.36
CA GLU A 52 -13.18 0.57 -20.73
C GLU A 52 -13.70 1.29 -19.47
N ARG A 53 -12.92 2.20 -18.91
CA ARG A 53 -13.29 3.03 -17.76
C ARG A 53 -13.01 4.48 -18.09
N LEU A 54 -14.00 5.19 -18.64
CA LEU A 54 -13.96 6.62 -18.90
C LEU A 54 -13.07 7.41 -17.93
N ALA A 55 -11.95 7.84 -18.48
CA ALA A 55 -11.19 9.04 -18.17
C ALA A 55 -11.11 9.52 -16.71
N LEU A 56 -10.13 9.02 -15.98
CA LEU A 56 -9.36 9.88 -15.08
C LEU A 56 -7.90 9.73 -15.49
N THR A 57 -7.37 10.76 -16.10
CA THR A 57 -5.96 10.92 -16.45
C THR A 57 -5.10 10.68 -15.21
N GLY A 58 -4.23 9.68 -15.25
CA GLY A 58 -3.26 9.42 -14.19
C GLY A 58 -3.44 8.13 -13.39
N VAL A 59 -4.47 7.32 -13.64
CA VAL A 59 -4.63 6.05 -12.94
C VAL A 59 -3.60 5.04 -13.44
N GLN A 60 -2.73 4.56 -12.55
CA GLN A 60 -1.78 3.49 -12.86
C GLN A 60 -2.54 2.21 -13.27
N PRO A 61 -2.16 1.56 -14.40
CA PRO A 61 -2.81 0.33 -14.85
C PRO A 61 -2.66 -0.77 -13.79
N LYS A 62 -3.76 -1.48 -13.51
CA LYS A 62 -3.78 -2.63 -12.59
C LYS A 62 -4.08 -3.89 -13.40
N ILE A 63 -3.11 -4.79 -13.47
CA ILE A 63 -3.17 -6.00 -14.28
C ILE A 63 -3.35 -7.20 -13.37
N SER A 64 -4.39 -7.99 -13.62
CA SER A 64 -4.68 -9.21 -12.85
C SER A 64 -3.90 -10.39 -13.41
N LEU A 65 -3.16 -11.11 -12.54
CA LEU A 65 -2.30 -12.22 -12.90
C LEU A 65 -2.62 -13.46 -12.07
N SER A 66 -2.50 -14.65 -12.68
CA SER A 66 -2.49 -15.94 -12.01
C SER A 66 -1.17 -16.67 -12.23
N LEU A 67 -0.79 -17.48 -11.24
CA LEU A 67 0.39 -18.31 -11.29
C LEU A 67 0.05 -19.67 -11.90
N ASN A 68 0.54 -19.94 -13.11
CA ASN A 68 0.29 -21.17 -13.88
C ASN A 68 1.60 -21.90 -14.20
N GLY A 69 1.49 -23.13 -14.72
CA GLY A 69 2.60 -23.98 -15.15
C GLY A 69 2.98 -25.06 -14.15
N GLU A 70 3.91 -25.93 -14.56
CA GLU A 70 4.37 -27.09 -13.80
C GLU A 70 5.32 -26.70 -12.66
N LYS A 71 5.55 -27.64 -11.72
CA LYS A 71 6.47 -27.46 -10.60
C LYS A 71 7.89 -27.19 -11.14
N GLY A 72 8.46 -26.04 -10.80
CA GLY A 72 9.80 -25.61 -11.24
C GLY A 72 9.84 -24.70 -12.47
N ASN A 73 8.72 -24.56 -13.22
CA ASN A 73 8.61 -23.65 -14.36
C ASN A 73 7.28 -22.89 -14.31
N LYS A 74 7.08 -22.10 -13.25
CA LYS A 74 5.89 -21.29 -13.06
C LYS A 74 6.00 -19.98 -13.85
N ARG A 75 4.83 -19.54 -14.38
CA ARG A 75 4.68 -18.28 -15.12
C ARG A 75 3.51 -17.47 -14.56
N LEU A 76 3.66 -16.17 -14.56
CA LEU A 76 2.58 -15.22 -14.28
C LEU A 76 1.87 -14.93 -15.61
N THR A 77 0.62 -15.34 -15.70
CA THR A 77 -0.20 -15.17 -16.90
C THR A 77 -1.33 -14.18 -16.64
N LEU A 78 -1.64 -13.41 -17.66
CA LEU A 78 -2.79 -12.51 -17.67
C LEU A 78 -4.08 -13.29 -17.53
N VAL A 79 -4.92 -12.80 -16.63
CA VAL A 79 -6.27 -13.32 -16.46
C VAL A 79 -7.22 -12.14 -16.22
N GLY A 80 -8.51 -12.36 -16.44
CA GLY A 80 -9.52 -11.37 -16.10
C GLY A 80 -9.58 -11.11 -14.59
N LEU A 81 -10.78 -11.01 -14.04
CA LEU A 81 -11.01 -10.63 -12.63
C LEU A 81 -10.53 -11.68 -11.59
N TRP A 82 -10.13 -12.89 -12.01
CA TRP A 82 -9.90 -14.04 -11.14
C TRP A 82 -8.44 -14.28 -10.74
N GLY A 83 -7.52 -13.35 -11.03
CA GLY A 83 -6.12 -13.49 -10.67
C GLY A 83 -5.85 -13.46 -9.17
N ASP A 84 -4.78 -14.15 -8.77
CA ASP A 84 -4.28 -14.18 -7.38
C ASP A 84 -3.37 -12.99 -7.07
N TYR A 85 -2.89 -12.31 -8.10
CA TYR A 85 -1.97 -11.18 -8.01
C TYR A 85 -2.49 -9.98 -8.79
N ILE A 86 -2.09 -8.80 -8.36
CA ILE A 86 -2.24 -7.53 -9.10
C ILE A 86 -0.84 -7.01 -9.39
N LEU A 87 -0.56 -6.74 -10.66
CA LEU A 87 0.66 -6.09 -11.13
C LEU A 87 0.36 -4.63 -11.45
N LYS A 88 1.22 -3.74 -10.98
CA LYS A 88 1.23 -2.33 -11.33
C LYS A 88 2.57 -2.00 -11.99
N PRO A 89 2.62 -1.85 -13.32
CA PRO A 89 3.84 -1.51 -14.04
C PRO A 89 4.27 -0.07 -13.78
N GLN A 90 5.47 0.26 -14.23
CA GLN A 90 5.96 1.63 -14.24
C GLN A 90 4.99 2.54 -15.00
N SER A 91 4.66 3.67 -14.44
CA SER A 91 3.85 4.71 -15.07
C SER A 91 4.69 5.51 -16.07
N ALA A 92 4.11 5.86 -17.23
CA ALA A 92 4.77 6.75 -18.18
C ALA A 92 4.86 8.20 -17.66
N ASN A 93 3.98 8.59 -16.74
CA ASN A 93 3.87 9.96 -16.25
C ASN A 93 4.59 10.22 -14.93
N PHE A 94 4.90 9.16 -14.18
CA PHE A 94 5.46 9.26 -12.82
C PHE A 94 6.62 8.28 -12.65
N GLU A 95 7.82 8.81 -12.46
CA GLU A 95 9.02 8.01 -12.26
C GLU A 95 8.97 7.21 -10.95
N ALA A 96 9.60 6.03 -10.94
CA ALA A 96 9.82 5.19 -9.77
C ALA A 96 8.55 4.83 -8.94
N MET A 97 7.36 4.91 -9.53
CA MET A 97 6.09 4.65 -8.84
C MET A 97 6.02 3.27 -8.20
N PRO A 98 6.40 2.16 -8.88
CA PRO A 98 6.46 0.82 -8.29
C PRO A 98 7.38 0.73 -7.08
N GLN A 99 8.56 1.36 -7.14
CA GLN A 99 9.55 1.35 -6.08
C GLN A 99 9.07 2.15 -4.85
N VAL A 100 8.40 3.30 -5.09
CA VAL A 100 7.84 4.13 -4.01
C VAL A 100 6.68 3.39 -3.33
N GLU A 101 5.79 2.73 -4.07
CA GLU A 101 4.71 1.95 -3.49
C GLU A 101 5.25 0.78 -2.66
N ASP A 102 6.18 -0.01 -3.21
CA ASP A 102 6.75 -1.15 -2.51
C ASP A 102 7.49 -0.74 -1.23
N LEU A 103 8.30 0.34 -1.27
CA LEU A 103 8.95 0.90 -0.11
C LEU A 103 7.95 1.37 0.94
N THR A 104 6.88 2.08 0.53
CA THR A 104 5.85 2.57 1.46
C THR A 104 5.14 1.41 2.16
N MET A 105 4.85 0.33 1.44
CA MET A 105 4.28 -0.89 2.01
C MET A 105 5.26 -1.60 2.96
N HIS A 106 6.57 -1.59 2.69
CA HIS A 106 7.59 -2.10 3.61
C HIS A 106 7.70 -1.25 4.88
N LEU A 107 7.68 0.07 4.74
CA LEU A 107 7.64 0.99 5.88
C LEU A 107 6.40 0.76 6.74
N ALA A 108 5.22 0.54 6.14
CA ALA A 108 4.01 0.22 6.89
C ALA A 108 4.20 -0.99 7.80
N LYS A 109 4.83 -2.08 7.32
CA LYS A 109 5.17 -3.25 8.15
C LYS A 109 6.12 -2.90 9.29
N LEU A 110 7.13 -2.05 9.03
CA LEU A 110 8.06 -1.57 10.07
C LEU A 110 7.31 -0.82 11.18
N PHE A 111 6.29 -0.04 10.81
CA PHE A 111 5.41 0.66 11.74
C PHE A 111 4.26 -0.23 12.30
N LYS A 112 4.41 -1.56 12.22
CA LYS A 112 3.46 -2.56 12.75
C LYS A 112 2.05 -2.44 12.15
N ILE A 113 1.95 -2.07 10.87
CA ILE A 113 0.71 -2.08 10.10
C ILE A 113 0.69 -3.37 9.28
N GLU A 114 -0.37 -4.14 9.42
CA GLU A 114 -0.59 -5.32 8.59
C GLU A 114 -0.87 -4.89 7.15
N THR A 115 -0.13 -5.46 6.18
CA THR A 115 -0.24 -5.12 4.77
C THR A 115 -0.54 -6.35 3.91
N ALA A 116 -1.17 -6.15 2.76
CA ALA A 116 -1.17 -7.15 1.71
C ALA A 116 0.28 -7.57 1.38
N GLN A 117 0.50 -8.85 1.03
CA GLN A 117 1.82 -9.31 0.62
C GLN A 117 2.20 -8.66 -0.72
N HIS A 118 3.39 -8.12 -0.82
CA HIS A 118 3.86 -7.36 -1.97
C HIS A 118 5.34 -7.58 -2.22
N ALA A 119 5.78 -7.23 -3.42
CA ALA A 119 7.18 -7.27 -3.84
C ALA A 119 7.37 -6.41 -5.09
N LEU A 120 8.63 -6.17 -5.47
CA LEU A 120 8.98 -5.76 -6.82
C LEU A 120 9.24 -7.00 -7.69
N ILE A 121 8.94 -6.91 -8.98
CA ILE A 121 9.28 -7.92 -9.96
C ILE A 121 9.80 -7.24 -11.22
N ARG A 122 10.71 -7.90 -11.94
CA ARG A 122 11.23 -7.37 -13.18
C ARG A 122 10.42 -7.88 -14.36
N THR A 123 10.06 -6.97 -15.26
CA THR A 123 9.43 -7.28 -16.55
C THR A 123 10.46 -7.86 -17.52
N SER A 124 10.02 -8.40 -18.64
CA SER A 124 10.92 -8.89 -19.68
C SER A 124 11.76 -7.79 -20.36
N SER A 125 11.33 -6.51 -20.24
CA SER A 125 12.12 -5.34 -20.68
C SER A 125 13.16 -4.88 -19.65
N GLY A 126 13.22 -5.52 -18.46
CA GLY A 126 14.15 -5.17 -17.40
C GLY A 126 13.64 -4.10 -16.42
N GLU A 127 12.47 -3.51 -16.65
CA GLU A 127 11.87 -2.52 -15.77
C GLU A 127 11.28 -3.15 -14.51
N LEU A 128 11.30 -2.42 -13.41
CA LEU A 128 10.64 -2.83 -12.17
C LEU A 128 9.13 -2.54 -12.22
N ALA A 129 8.36 -3.51 -11.75
CA ALA A 129 6.91 -3.39 -11.52
C ALA A 129 6.59 -3.79 -10.07
N TYR A 130 5.59 -3.18 -9.49
CA TYR A 130 5.04 -3.58 -8.20
C TYR A 130 4.07 -4.74 -8.39
N ILE A 131 4.18 -5.76 -7.55
CA ILE A 131 3.27 -6.90 -7.56
C ILE A 131 2.74 -7.14 -6.15
N THR A 132 1.43 -7.28 -6.00
CA THR A 132 0.79 -7.60 -4.72
C THR A 132 -0.06 -8.85 -4.84
N LYS A 133 -0.03 -9.67 -3.80
CA LYS A 133 -0.91 -10.82 -3.67
C LYS A 133 -2.26 -10.38 -3.14
N ARG A 134 -3.32 -10.80 -3.79
CA ARG A 134 -4.68 -10.47 -3.39
C ARG A 134 -5.03 -11.16 -2.07
N PHE A 135 -5.44 -10.38 -1.08
CA PHE A 135 -5.90 -10.89 0.22
C PHE A 135 -7.36 -11.36 0.19
N ASP A 136 -8.11 -10.97 -0.85
CA ASP A 136 -9.49 -11.40 -1.10
C ASP A 136 -9.59 -12.72 -1.87
N ARG A 137 -8.52 -13.54 -1.84
CA ARG A 137 -8.45 -14.87 -2.46
C ARG A 137 -7.93 -15.90 -1.45
N LEU A 138 -8.67 -17.00 -1.31
CA LEU A 138 -8.26 -18.14 -0.51
C LEU A 138 -8.46 -19.42 -1.34
N LYS A 139 -7.38 -20.09 -1.71
CA LYS A 139 -7.41 -21.34 -2.50
C LYS A 139 -8.34 -21.24 -3.74
N ARG A 140 -8.23 -20.17 -4.51
CA ARG A 140 -9.06 -19.80 -5.68
C ARG A 140 -10.49 -19.35 -5.37
N ASN A 141 -10.93 -19.38 -4.12
CA ASN A 141 -12.22 -18.82 -3.71
C ASN A 141 -12.09 -17.32 -3.43
N LYS A 142 -13.11 -16.57 -3.85
CA LYS A 142 -13.21 -15.15 -3.52
C LYS A 142 -13.74 -15.01 -2.09
N ILE A 143 -13.03 -14.22 -1.27
CA ILE A 143 -13.51 -13.75 0.03
C ILE A 143 -14.30 -12.48 -0.22
N HIS A 144 -15.42 -12.31 0.45
CA HIS A 144 -16.21 -11.09 0.35
C HIS A 144 -15.46 -9.92 1.00
N VAL A 145 -15.29 -8.85 0.23
CA VAL A 145 -14.62 -7.61 0.66
C VAL A 145 -15.43 -6.43 0.16
N GLU A 146 -15.64 -5.45 1.02
CA GLU A 146 -16.32 -4.20 0.71
C GLU A 146 -15.43 -3.03 1.08
N ASP A 147 -15.23 -2.10 0.14
CA ASP A 147 -14.52 -0.86 0.44
C ASP A 147 -15.45 0.14 1.19
N LEU A 148 -14.83 1.10 1.90
CA LEU A 148 -15.60 2.05 2.73
C LEU A 148 -16.40 3.07 1.89
N CYS A 149 -16.14 3.17 0.59
CA CYS A 149 -16.98 3.92 -0.33
C CYS A 149 -18.31 3.18 -0.56
N GLN A 150 -18.26 1.86 -0.77
CA GLN A 150 -19.44 0.99 -0.87
C GLN A 150 -20.25 0.97 0.44
N LEU A 151 -19.59 0.75 1.58
CA LEU A 151 -20.23 0.75 2.89
C LEU A 151 -20.80 2.12 3.29
N SER A 152 -20.33 3.19 2.67
CA SER A 152 -20.88 4.56 2.86
C SER A 152 -22.00 4.88 1.86
N GLU A 153 -22.38 3.94 0.98
CA GLU A 153 -23.36 4.13 -0.09
C GLU A 153 -23.01 5.30 -1.03
N LEU A 154 -21.70 5.52 -1.26
CA LEU A 154 -21.19 6.58 -2.10
C LEU A 154 -20.71 6.05 -3.45
N LEU A 155 -20.92 6.84 -4.51
CA LEU A 155 -20.37 6.55 -5.84
C LEU A 155 -18.85 6.74 -5.86
N THR A 156 -18.18 6.10 -6.83
CA THR A 156 -16.72 6.17 -6.97
C THR A 156 -16.20 7.61 -7.09
N GLU A 157 -16.93 8.50 -7.73
CA GLU A 157 -16.59 9.92 -7.90
C GLU A 157 -16.63 10.69 -6.57
N GLN A 158 -17.31 10.13 -5.57
CA GLN A 158 -17.46 10.71 -4.25
C GLN A 158 -16.46 10.17 -3.23
N LYS A 159 -15.51 9.36 -3.65
CA LYS A 159 -14.53 8.67 -2.77
C LYS A 159 -13.74 9.60 -1.83
N TYR A 160 -13.65 10.89 -2.14
CA TYR A 160 -13.01 11.93 -1.31
C TYR A 160 -13.99 12.70 -0.41
N LYS A 161 -15.30 12.42 -0.48
CA LYS A 161 -16.32 13.15 0.27
C LYS A 161 -16.64 12.45 1.60
N SER A 162 -15.68 12.49 2.54
CA SER A 162 -15.87 11.95 3.90
C SER A 162 -14.85 12.52 4.87
N SER A 163 -14.87 12.03 6.10
CA SER A 163 -13.83 12.26 7.10
C SER A 163 -13.30 10.94 7.65
N TYR A 164 -12.09 10.97 8.22
CA TYR A 164 -11.52 9.78 8.87
C TYR A 164 -12.32 9.36 10.10
N GLU A 165 -12.94 10.31 10.82
CA GLU A 165 -13.82 10.00 11.94
C GLU A 165 -15.04 9.20 11.49
N ARG A 166 -15.65 9.55 10.33
CA ARG A 166 -16.80 8.81 9.79
C ARG A 166 -16.38 7.39 9.37
N VAL A 167 -15.26 7.25 8.72
CA VAL A 167 -14.69 5.93 8.37
C VAL A 167 -14.46 5.11 9.64
N GLY A 168 -13.89 5.70 10.69
CA GLY A 168 -13.67 5.03 11.97
C GLY A 168 -14.96 4.56 12.64
N LYS A 169 -16.04 5.34 12.58
CA LYS A 169 -17.36 4.92 13.06
C LYS A 169 -17.87 3.68 12.33
N ILE A 170 -17.74 3.63 11.01
CA ILE A 170 -18.15 2.47 10.20
C ILE A 170 -17.32 1.23 10.58
N ILE A 171 -15.99 1.37 10.72
CA ILE A 171 -15.11 0.28 11.15
C ILE A 171 -15.57 -0.25 12.51
N ARG A 172 -15.79 0.63 13.49
CA ARG A 172 -16.25 0.24 14.84
C ARG A 172 -17.63 -0.44 14.83
N GLN A 173 -18.52 -0.01 13.96
CA GLN A 173 -19.87 -0.55 13.85
C GLN A 173 -19.90 -1.95 13.26
N TYR A 174 -19.08 -2.22 12.24
CA TYR A 174 -19.21 -3.44 11.44
C TYR A 174 -18.15 -4.50 11.76
N THR A 175 -17.02 -4.15 12.40
CA THR A 175 -15.98 -5.15 12.67
C THR A 175 -16.24 -5.91 13.97
N THR A 176 -15.91 -7.20 13.96
CA THR A 176 -16.05 -8.09 15.11
C THR A 176 -15.15 -7.69 16.27
N ASN A 177 -13.93 -7.22 15.97
CA ASN A 177 -12.94 -6.78 16.96
C ASN A 177 -12.80 -5.24 16.94
N SER A 178 -13.91 -4.52 17.14
CA SER A 178 -14.02 -3.08 16.88
C SER A 178 -12.92 -2.23 17.56
N GLY A 179 -12.54 -2.54 18.80
CA GLY A 179 -11.49 -1.81 19.51
C GLY A 179 -10.10 -2.02 18.91
N LEU A 180 -9.75 -3.26 18.55
CA LEU A 180 -8.47 -3.56 17.91
C LEU A 180 -8.40 -2.95 16.50
N ASP A 181 -9.47 -3.08 15.72
CA ASP A 181 -9.53 -2.56 14.36
C ASP A 181 -9.54 -1.02 14.33
N ALA A 182 -10.12 -0.37 15.35
CA ALA A 182 -9.98 1.08 15.54
C ALA A 182 -8.53 1.51 15.75
N ILE A 183 -7.75 0.76 16.55
CA ILE A 183 -6.32 1.04 16.76
C ILE A 183 -5.53 0.80 15.46
N ARG A 184 -5.81 -0.29 14.72
CA ARG A 184 -5.19 -0.58 13.41
C ARG A 184 -5.47 0.54 12.41
N TYR A 185 -6.70 1.02 12.38
CA TYR A 185 -7.12 2.12 11.52
C TYR A 185 -6.44 3.45 11.92
N PHE A 186 -6.40 3.79 13.21
CA PHE A 186 -5.68 4.97 13.70
C PHE A 186 -4.20 4.95 13.29
N ARG A 187 -3.51 3.80 13.46
CA ARG A 187 -2.11 3.62 13.04
C ARG A 187 -1.96 3.83 11.54
N LEU A 188 -2.87 3.33 10.71
CA LEU A 188 -2.81 3.47 9.26
C LEU A 188 -3.00 4.92 8.82
N VAL A 189 -3.93 5.67 9.41
CA VAL A 189 -4.14 7.09 9.08
C VAL A 189 -2.94 7.94 9.52
N LEU A 190 -2.41 7.71 10.73
CA LEU A 190 -1.19 8.37 11.22
C LEU A 190 0.00 8.08 10.30
N PHE A 191 0.20 6.83 9.93
CA PHE A 191 1.26 6.43 9.00
C PHE A 191 1.11 7.13 7.64
N SER A 192 -0.09 7.14 7.07
CA SER A 192 -0.36 7.78 5.78
C SER A 192 0.01 9.25 5.78
N PHE A 193 -0.30 9.97 6.86
CA PHE A 193 0.14 11.35 7.03
C PHE A 193 1.67 11.47 7.09
N LEU A 194 2.33 10.63 7.89
CA LEU A 194 3.78 10.69 8.11
C LEU A 194 4.59 10.38 6.86
N VAL A 195 4.11 9.50 5.99
CA VAL A 195 4.79 9.15 4.73
C VAL A 195 4.34 10.00 3.54
N GLY A 196 3.51 11.02 3.74
CA GLY A 196 3.02 11.86 2.65
C GLY A 196 2.06 11.16 1.68
N ASN A 197 1.30 10.18 2.17
CA ASN A 197 0.25 9.53 1.40
C ASN A 197 -1.06 10.29 1.54
N ASN A 198 -1.28 11.29 0.70
CA ASN A 198 -2.49 12.10 0.68
C ASN A 198 -3.57 11.57 -0.29
N ASP A 199 -3.49 10.30 -0.72
CA ASP A 199 -4.52 9.63 -1.54
C ASP A 199 -5.26 8.50 -0.81
N MET A 200 -5.18 8.45 0.54
CA MET A 200 -5.92 7.47 1.35
C MET A 200 -7.39 7.84 1.48
N HIS A 201 -8.13 7.63 0.38
CA HIS A 201 -9.56 7.88 0.27
C HIS A 201 -10.40 6.64 0.65
N LEU A 202 -11.73 6.75 0.62
CA LEU A 202 -12.68 5.71 1.06
C LEU A 202 -12.44 4.33 0.42
N LYS A 203 -12.00 4.26 -0.83
CA LYS A 203 -11.77 2.99 -1.54
C LYS A 203 -10.45 2.29 -1.13
N ASN A 204 -9.59 2.95 -0.37
CA ASN A 204 -8.34 2.40 0.13
C ASN A 204 -8.45 1.80 1.54
N PHE A 205 -9.68 1.75 2.06
CA PHE A 205 -10.04 1.05 3.30
C PHE A 205 -11.12 0.02 2.99
N SER A 206 -10.99 -1.21 3.51
CA SER A 206 -11.96 -2.28 3.27
C SER A 206 -12.23 -3.10 4.53
N LEU A 207 -13.40 -3.72 4.54
CA LEU A 207 -13.75 -4.78 5.48
C LEU A 207 -13.74 -6.13 4.76
N VAL A 208 -13.22 -7.15 5.44
CA VAL A 208 -13.10 -8.51 4.94
C VAL A 208 -14.01 -9.43 5.75
N HIS A 209 -14.86 -10.18 5.07
CA HIS A 209 -15.72 -11.18 5.69
C HIS A 209 -15.00 -12.52 5.78
N THR A 210 -14.66 -12.94 6.97
CA THR A 210 -13.96 -14.19 7.25
C THR A 210 -14.84 -15.16 8.06
N GLN A 211 -14.38 -16.39 8.24
CA GLN A 211 -15.04 -17.33 9.14
C GLN A 211 -15.04 -16.87 10.61
N ASN A 212 -14.11 -15.98 10.97
CA ASN A 212 -13.98 -15.42 12.32
C ASN A 212 -14.72 -14.07 12.48
N GLY A 213 -15.56 -13.72 11.51
CA GLY A 213 -16.31 -12.46 11.49
C GLY A 213 -15.78 -11.43 10.49
N VAL A 214 -16.26 -10.22 10.63
CA VAL A 214 -15.87 -9.07 9.78
C VAL A 214 -14.69 -8.37 10.41
N LEU A 215 -13.60 -8.19 9.66
CA LEU A 215 -12.34 -7.61 10.11
C LEU A 215 -11.95 -6.43 9.22
N PHE A 216 -11.21 -5.49 9.80
CA PHE A 216 -10.53 -4.46 9.00
C PHE A 216 -9.43 -5.11 8.15
N SER A 217 -9.40 -4.83 6.85
CA SER A 217 -8.48 -5.47 5.92
C SER A 217 -7.00 -5.15 6.22
N PRO A 218 -6.06 -5.96 5.75
CA PRO A 218 -4.68 -5.51 5.60
C PRO A 218 -4.63 -4.24 4.75
N ALA A 219 -3.67 -3.35 5.01
CA ALA A 219 -3.45 -2.16 4.22
C ALA A 219 -2.94 -2.50 2.81
N TYR A 220 -3.35 -1.75 1.83
CA TYR A 220 -2.98 -1.87 0.42
C TYR A 220 -2.97 -0.50 -0.24
N ASP A 221 -2.34 -0.38 -1.42
CA ASP A 221 -2.32 0.85 -2.22
C ASP A 221 -1.70 2.04 -1.45
N LEU A 222 -0.59 1.79 -0.75
CA LEU A 222 0.12 2.81 0.03
C LEU A 222 1.24 3.42 -0.82
N LEU A 223 1.15 4.72 -1.07
CA LEU A 223 2.09 5.46 -1.92
C LEU A 223 2.48 6.77 -1.24
N ASN A 224 3.75 7.15 -1.26
CA ASN A 224 4.14 8.52 -0.93
C ASN A 224 3.78 9.43 -2.11
N VAL A 225 2.56 9.96 -2.11
CA VAL A 225 2.04 10.80 -3.20
C VAL A 225 2.77 12.15 -3.25
N ASN A 226 3.12 12.72 -2.10
CA ASN A 226 3.86 13.98 -2.05
C ASN A 226 5.24 13.89 -2.73
N LEU A 227 5.88 12.71 -2.72
CA LEU A 227 7.14 12.47 -3.42
C LEU A 227 6.94 12.37 -4.94
N ILE A 228 5.88 11.70 -5.37
CA ILE A 228 5.56 11.48 -6.79
C ILE A 228 4.93 12.71 -7.44
N PHE A 229 4.10 13.42 -6.68
CA PHE A 229 3.38 14.61 -7.14
C PHE A 229 3.49 15.75 -6.12
N PRO A 230 4.63 16.46 -6.07
CA PRO A 230 4.89 17.50 -5.07
C PRO A 230 4.03 18.76 -5.20
N GLY A 231 3.22 18.86 -6.26
CA GLY A 231 2.31 19.99 -6.49
C GLY A 231 1.05 20.01 -5.62
N ASP A 232 0.67 18.87 -5.03
CA ASP A 232 -0.50 18.80 -4.17
C ASP A 232 -0.18 19.36 -2.77
N LYS A 233 -1.01 20.33 -2.33
CA LYS A 233 -0.87 20.98 -1.03
C LYS A 233 -1.72 20.33 0.07
N GLU A 234 -2.57 19.35 -0.25
CA GLU A 234 -3.31 18.60 0.75
C GLU A 234 -2.38 17.61 1.45
N GLU A 235 -2.55 17.45 2.76
CA GLU A 235 -1.76 16.50 3.57
C GLU A 235 -2.50 15.18 3.78
N LEU A 236 -3.81 15.19 3.55
CA LEU A 236 -4.71 14.05 3.73
C LEU A 236 -5.80 14.02 2.65
N ALA A 237 -6.22 12.84 2.22
CA ALA A 237 -7.30 12.64 1.24
C ALA A 237 -8.68 13.01 1.78
N LEU A 238 -8.95 12.64 3.03
CA LEU A 238 -10.19 12.95 3.74
C LEU A 238 -9.92 14.00 4.82
N THR A 239 -10.96 14.63 5.34
CA THR A 239 -10.79 15.55 6.46
C THR A 239 -10.47 14.83 7.76
N LEU A 240 -9.60 15.43 8.57
CA LEU A 240 -9.29 15.07 9.94
C LEU A 240 -9.55 16.31 10.82
N ALA A 241 -10.37 16.20 11.83
CA ALA A 241 -10.83 17.35 12.63
C ALA A 241 -11.31 18.53 11.75
N GLY A 242 -12.02 18.21 10.65
CA GLY A 242 -12.58 19.16 9.71
C GLY A 242 -11.60 19.78 8.71
N ARG A 243 -10.34 19.35 8.65
CA ARG A 243 -9.31 19.94 7.77
C ARG A 243 -8.51 18.88 7.03
N LYS A 244 -7.87 19.28 5.92
CA LYS A 244 -6.93 18.46 5.13
C LYS A 244 -5.53 19.05 5.09
N ARG A 245 -5.31 20.22 5.66
CA ARG A 245 -4.03 20.97 5.67
C ARG A 245 -3.71 21.49 7.04
N LYS A 246 -2.41 21.72 7.29
CA LYS A 246 -1.91 22.24 8.58
C LYS A 246 -2.34 21.34 9.73
N ILE A 247 -2.27 20.04 9.48
CA ILE A 247 -2.62 19.01 10.47
C ILE A 247 -1.64 19.08 11.64
N LYS A 248 -2.20 18.99 12.86
CA LYS A 248 -1.44 19.06 14.11
C LYS A 248 -1.62 17.76 14.90
N ARG A 249 -0.75 17.56 15.88
CA ARG A 249 -0.88 16.45 16.82
C ARG A 249 -2.24 16.44 17.52
N SER A 250 -2.74 17.62 17.94
CA SER A 250 -4.07 17.75 18.56
C SER A 250 -5.22 17.25 17.67
N ASP A 251 -5.08 17.31 16.33
CA ASP A 251 -6.10 16.78 15.42
C ASP A 251 -6.11 15.23 15.48
N PHE A 252 -4.94 14.61 15.58
CA PHE A 252 -4.81 13.17 15.82
C PHE A 252 -5.26 12.76 17.22
N ASP A 253 -5.04 13.60 18.24
CA ASP A 253 -5.55 13.34 19.59
C ASP A 253 -7.08 13.32 19.60
N GLN A 254 -7.74 14.29 18.97
CA GLN A 254 -9.20 14.32 18.78
C GLN A 254 -9.69 13.12 17.98
N PHE A 255 -8.97 12.75 16.91
CA PHE A 255 -9.29 11.58 16.11
C PHE A 255 -9.24 10.29 16.96
N ALA A 256 -8.19 10.08 17.76
CA ALA A 256 -8.10 8.94 18.67
C ALA A 256 -9.29 8.89 19.65
N THR A 257 -9.68 10.05 20.20
CA THR A 257 -10.87 10.17 21.07
C THR A 257 -12.16 9.78 20.34
N SER A 258 -12.31 10.22 19.08
CA SER A 258 -13.50 9.86 18.26
C SER A 258 -13.58 8.37 17.94
N LEU A 259 -12.46 7.65 17.99
CA LEU A 259 -12.33 6.20 17.85
C LEU A 259 -12.44 5.46 19.20
N GLU A 260 -12.69 6.15 20.30
CA GLU A 260 -12.70 5.61 21.67
C GLU A 260 -11.36 4.94 22.06
N ILE A 261 -10.24 5.46 21.52
CA ILE A 261 -8.88 5.02 21.86
C ILE A 261 -8.44 5.83 23.10
N THR A 262 -8.05 5.13 24.16
CA THR A 262 -7.57 5.77 25.38
C THR A 262 -6.26 6.52 25.17
N ASP A 263 -5.98 7.53 25.99
CA ASP A 263 -4.74 8.30 25.95
C ASP A 263 -3.49 7.43 26.09
N ILE A 264 -3.57 6.40 26.92
CA ILE A 264 -2.47 5.45 27.14
C ILE A 264 -2.15 4.72 25.82
N VAL A 265 -3.16 4.19 25.16
CA VAL A 265 -2.99 3.46 23.88
C VAL A 265 -2.50 4.40 22.78
N ARG A 266 -3.10 5.59 22.65
CA ARG A 266 -2.66 6.63 21.72
C ARG A 266 -1.18 6.99 21.91
N ASN A 267 -0.76 7.27 23.15
CA ASN A 267 0.62 7.65 23.45
C ASN A 267 1.59 6.49 23.19
N ASN A 268 1.18 5.26 23.42
CA ASN A 268 1.98 4.08 23.06
C ASN A 268 2.16 3.98 21.54
N VAL A 269 1.13 4.29 20.74
CA VAL A 269 1.26 4.34 19.27
C VAL A 269 2.26 5.42 18.87
N TYR A 270 2.18 6.62 19.39
CA TYR A 270 3.16 7.69 19.08
C TYR A 270 4.59 7.26 19.44
N LYS A 271 4.80 6.70 20.63
CA LYS A 271 6.11 6.19 21.06
C LYS A 271 6.63 5.09 20.14
N ASP A 272 5.75 4.16 19.77
CA ASP A 272 6.10 3.11 18.79
C ASP A 272 6.60 3.71 17.47
N PHE A 273 5.92 4.75 16.96
CA PHE A 273 6.29 5.41 15.72
C PHE A 273 7.64 6.14 15.85
N SER A 274 7.81 6.95 16.90
CA SER A 274 9.09 7.65 17.16
C SER A 274 10.28 6.69 17.22
N ASN A 275 10.11 5.52 17.81
CA ASN A 275 11.16 4.51 17.95
C ASN A 275 11.56 3.84 16.62
N GLN A 276 10.78 4.00 15.54
CA GLN A 276 11.07 3.37 14.25
C GLN A 276 11.79 4.30 13.26
N ILE A 277 11.93 5.59 13.53
CA ILE A 277 12.43 6.57 12.53
C ILE A 277 13.81 6.19 11.97
N TYR A 278 14.76 5.79 12.80
CA TYR A 278 16.10 5.40 12.34
C TYR A 278 16.08 4.13 11.47
N LYS A 279 15.24 3.15 11.82
CA LYS A 279 15.06 1.95 11.01
C LYS A 279 14.34 2.25 9.70
N ALA A 280 13.45 3.25 9.69
CA ALA A 280 12.79 3.70 8.47
C ALA A 280 13.79 4.33 7.51
N VAL A 281 14.69 5.19 7.99
CA VAL A 281 15.78 5.78 7.20
C VAL A 281 16.70 4.70 6.64
N ASP A 282 17.11 3.72 7.46
CA ASP A 282 17.93 2.58 6.99
C ASP A 282 17.20 1.78 5.89
N LEU A 283 15.91 1.52 6.05
CA LEU A 283 15.10 0.81 5.05
C LEU A 283 14.97 1.60 3.74
N ILE A 284 14.78 2.94 3.81
CA ILE A 284 14.76 3.81 2.64
C ILE A 284 16.11 3.74 1.91
N ASN A 285 17.23 3.79 2.63
CA ASN A 285 18.57 3.71 2.04
C ASN A 285 18.83 2.38 1.32
N ARG A 286 18.25 1.28 1.79
CA ARG A 286 18.35 -0.04 1.15
C ARG A 286 17.35 -0.26 0.02
N SER A 287 16.42 0.66 -0.21
CA SER A 287 15.39 0.55 -1.25
C SER A 287 15.96 0.67 -2.67
N PHE A 288 15.13 0.39 -3.64
CA PHE A 288 15.45 0.46 -5.08
C PHE A 288 15.21 1.85 -5.69
N LEU A 289 15.02 2.86 -4.86
CA LEU A 289 14.95 4.26 -5.28
C LEU A 289 16.35 4.80 -5.63
N ASN A 290 16.43 5.75 -6.55
CA ASN A 290 17.63 6.53 -6.76
C ASN A 290 17.92 7.48 -5.57
N THR A 291 19.06 8.12 -5.56
CA THR A 291 19.50 8.96 -4.44
C THR A 291 18.54 10.11 -4.16
N ASP A 292 18.09 10.81 -5.22
CA ASP A 292 17.21 11.99 -5.08
C ASP A 292 15.85 11.62 -4.47
N TYR A 293 15.28 10.48 -4.90
CA TYR A 293 14.04 9.95 -4.34
C TYR A 293 14.20 9.48 -2.89
N LYS A 294 15.36 8.88 -2.52
CA LYS A 294 15.66 8.51 -1.13
C LYS A 294 15.71 9.72 -0.23
N GLU A 295 16.46 10.75 -0.64
CA GLU A 295 16.58 12.00 0.10
C GLU A 295 15.24 12.71 0.22
N GLY A 296 14.48 12.81 -0.87
CA GLY A 296 13.13 13.37 -0.87
C GLY A 296 12.19 12.64 0.09
N TYR A 297 12.23 11.30 0.10
CA TYR A 297 11.42 10.49 1.02
C TYR A 297 11.80 10.74 2.48
N ILE A 298 13.11 10.74 2.79
CA ILE A 298 13.62 10.99 4.16
C ILE A 298 13.22 12.40 4.63
N ASN A 299 13.32 13.40 3.76
CA ASN A 299 12.93 14.77 4.09
C ASN A 299 11.43 14.87 4.42
N ILE A 300 10.56 14.32 3.56
CA ILE A 300 9.11 14.29 3.80
C ILE A 300 8.81 13.61 5.15
N LEU A 301 9.38 12.43 5.38
CA LEU A 301 9.17 11.68 6.62
C LEU A 301 9.61 12.48 7.84
N SER A 302 10.81 13.05 7.81
CA SER A 302 11.39 13.84 8.92
C SER A 302 10.57 15.08 9.22
N ASP A 303 10.14 15.82 8.19
CA ASP A 303 9.32 17.03 8.34
C ASP A 303 7.96 16.71 8.97
N LYS A 304 7.32 15.59 8.56
CA LYS A 304 6.04 15.15 9.11
C LYS A 304 6.16 14.69 10.57
N PHE A 305 7.23 13.97 10.91
CA PHE A 305 7.53 13.63 12.32
C PHE A 305 7.72 14.88 13.16
N LYS A 306 8.53 15.84 12.70
CA LYS A 306 8.74 17.12 13.37
C LYS A 306 7.43 17.90 13.51
N GLN A 307 6.57 17.92 12.48
CA GLN A 307 5.28 18.62 12.48
C GLN A 307 4.36 18.11 13.60
N LEU A 308 4.40 16.81 13.93
CA LEU A 308 3.63 16.21 15.02
C LEU A 308 4.37 16.17 16.37
N GLY A 309 5.65 16.56 16.43
CA GLY A 309 6.48 16.45 17.64
C GLY A 309 6.72 15.00 18.06
N LEU A 310 6.98 14.13 17.10
CA LEU A 310 7.28 12.71 17.29
C LEU A 310 8.77 12.42 17.18
#